data_78af9448f6c4d2b50d15d1497d4776a0
#
_entry.id   78af9448f6c4d2b50d15d1497d4776a0
#
_cell.length_a   1.000
_cell.length_b   1.000
_cell.length_c   1.000
_cell.angle_alpha   90.00
_cell.angle_beta   90.00
_cell.angle_gamma   90.00
#
_symmetry.space_group_name_H-M   'P 1'
#
loop_
_entity.id
_entity.type
_entity.pdbx_description
1 polymer ?
#
loop_
_entity_poly.entity_id
_entity_poly.type
_entity_poly.pdbx_seq_one_letter_code
_entity_poly.pdbx_strand_id
1 'polypeptide(L)'
;GIGTVAVIGAAVAVMTFSISPRLEEYTLPEGKTLVPNMVNQEQEEAVAMGEEEQIAVIADQMKYSSVIPAGRVTSQSVEGGTQVDIGAQVRIEISRGREKVAVPLVEGMTEDAARAALEKQELAVEIVEIDSNDAAPGSVVSQSIEGNTTAVKGDTITLEIAKDDGRGDSSILVAVPKLEGMEYKEASVRLKQDFLYLLPAYEYSDTVPEGIIISSEIPEGESLPQRSNINVVVSMGIEKIQMPGLELTQSEEAIKTLEDLGFTVMVEEEYSSSVERGKVIRQSVAADEMVEKGTGILLTVSIGAQPARETPPAQPQTQAPAPTPTPAPTPAPTPAPTPAPTDPVIGNDLWDYVPN
;
A
#
# COMPACT_ATOMS: atom_id res chain seq x y z
N GLY A 1 -56.94 28.78 8.07
CA GLY A 1 -57.70 29.31 6.98
C GLY A 1 -57.21 28.66 5.68
N ILE A 2 -58.00 27.72 5.18
CA ILE A 2 -57.78 27.04 3.90
C ILE A 2 -58.26 28.00 2.83
N GLY A 3 -57.33 28.47 2.00
CA GLY A 3 -57.64 29.28 0.82
C GLY A 3 -57.54 28.41 -0.43
N THR A 4 -58.71 28.02 -0.94
CA THR A 4 -58.85 27.36 -2.23
C THR A 4 -58.70 28.41 -3.34
N VAL A 5 -57.67 28.31 -4.18
CA VAL A 5 -57.56 29.09 -5.42
C VAL A 5 -58.03 28.20 -6.56
N ALA A 6 -59.16 28.54 -7.17
CA ALA A 6 -59.60 27.95 -8.42
C ALA A 6 -58.75 28.45 -9.57
N VAL A 7 -58.11 27.54 -10.30
CA VAL A 7 -57.42 27.87 -11.55
C VAL A 7 -58.41 27.63 -12.69
N ILE A 8 -58.78 28.72 -13.33
CA ILE A 8 -59.57 28.78 -14.55
C ILE A 8 -58.71 28.23 -15.69
N GLY A 9 -59.23 27.25 -16.39
CA GLY A 9 -58.59 26.62 -17.53
C GLY A 9 -58.33 27.58 -18.70
N ALA A 10 -57.09 27.77 -19.05
CA ALA A 10 -56.69 28.24 -20.37
C ALA A 10 -56.02 27.04 -21.06
N ALA A 11 -56.66 26.54 -22.11
CA ALA A 11 -56.09 25.54 -22.99
C ALA A 11 -54.90 26.16 -23.71
N VAL A 12 -53.69 25.91 -23.19
CA VAL A 12 -52.48 26.14 -23.94
C VAL A 12 -52.26 24.90 -24.80
N ALA A 13 -52.49 25.04 -26.11
CA ALA A 13 -52.06 24.06 -27.12
C ALA A 13 -50.54 23.99 -27.05
N VAL A 14 -50.00 22.99 -26.35
CA VAL A 14 -48.57 22.63 -26.42
C VAL A 14 -48.38 21.99 -27.79
N MET A 15 -47.91 22.77 -28.76
CA MET A 15 -47.23 22.24 -29.93
C MET A 15 -45.98 21.53 -29.45
N THR A 16 -46.08 20.23 -29.22
CA THR A 16 -44.93 19.36 -29.08
C THR A 16 -44.19 19.31 -30.44
N PHE A 17 -43.29 20.22 -30.65
CA PHE A 17 -42.25 20.04 -31.64
C PHE A 17 -41.42 18.85 -31.18
N SER A 18 -41.70 17.67 -31.65
CA SER A 18 -40.77 16.54 -31.57
C SER A 18 -39.56 16.87 -32.45
N ILE A 19 -38.64 17.62 -31.91
CA ILE A 19 -37.27 17.56 -32.39
C ILE A 19 -36.74 16.25 -31.78
N SER A 20 -36.92 15.18 -32.52
CA SER A 20 -36.04 14.02 -32.35
C SER A 20 -34.67 14.51 -32.84
N PRO A 21 -33.68 14.72 -31.97
CA PRO A 21 -32.33 14.79 -32.46
C PRO A 21 -32.10 13.41 -33.05
N ARG A 22 -31.98 13.35 -34.35
CA ARG A 22 -31.39 12.21 -35.03
C ARG A 22 -30.00 12.17 -34.42
N LEU A 23 -29.80 11.31 -33.41
CA LEU A 23 -28.49 10.89 -32.99
C LEU A 23 -27.91 10.24 -34.26
N GLU A 24 -27.19 11.02 -35.05
CA GLU A 24 -26.27 10.44 -36.02
C GLU A 24 -25.39 9.55 -35.15
N GLU A 25 -25.58 8.25 -35.30
CA GLU A 25 -24.70 7.25 -34.73
C GLU A 25 -23.32 7.58 -35.28
N TYR A 26 -22.51 8.25 -34.45
CA TYR A 26 -21.14 8.61 -34.84
C TYR A 26 -20.37 7.29 -34.87
N THR A 27 -20.34 6.68 -36.04
CA THR A 27 -19.53 5.49 -36.28
C THR A 27 -18.10 5.94 -36.48
N LEU A 28 -17.23 5.43 -35.63
CA LEU A 28 -15.78 5.67 -35.75
C LEU A 28 -15.31 5.16 -37.15
N PRO A 29 -14.35 5.85 -37.78
CA PRO A 29 -13.69 5.35 -38.96
C PRO A 29 -13.11 3.95 -38.73
N GLU A 30 -13.07 3.12 -39.78
CA GLU A 30 -12.50 1.78 -39.69
C GLU A 30 -11.03 1.83 -39.21
N GLY A 31 -10.69 0.97 -38.25
CA GLY A 31 -9.36 0.93 -37.65
C GLY A 31 -9.07 2.01 -36.57
N LYS A 32 -10.09 2.76 -36.15
CA LYS A 32 -9.99 3.76 -35.08
C LYS A 32 -10.82 3.36 -33.86
N THR A 33 -10.36 3.81 -32.70
CA THR A 33 -11.06 3.69 -31.42
C THR A 33 -10.92 4.97 -30.59
N LEU A 34 -11.64 5.08 -29.49
CA LEU A 34 -11.53 6.20 -28.55
C LEU A 34 -10.72 5.81 -27.34
N VAL A 35 -9.84 6.71 -26.90
CA VAL A 35 -9.10 6.51 -25.62
C VAL A 35 -10.09 6.70 -24.46
N PRO A 36 -10.23 5.72 -23.55
CA PRO A 36 -11.05 5.89 -22.37
C PRO A 36 -10.42 6.87 -21.38
N ASN A 37 -11.23 7.48 -20.52
CA ASN A 37 -10.70 8.29 -19.41
C ASN A 37 -10.29 7.37 -18.27
N MET A 38 -8.99 7.16 -18.13
CA MET A 38 -8.39 6.27 -17.13
C MET A 38 -7.94 7.00 -15.86
N VAL A 39 -8.00 8.34 -15.81
CA VAL A 39 -7.57 9.10 -14.63
C VAL A 39 -8.43 8.75 -13.40
N ASN A 40 -7.76 8.51 -12.28
CA ASN A 40 -8.34 8.07 -11.00
C ASN A 40 -8.92 6.63 -11.00
N GLN A 41 -8.71 5.85 -12.05
CA GLN A 41 -9.00 4.41 -12.05
C GLN A 41 -7.82 3.63 -11.46
N GLU A 42 -8.08 2.44 -10.91
CA GLU A 42 -7.03 1.50 -10.52
C GLU A 42 -6.21 1.09 -11.76
N GLN A 43 -4.94 0.79 -11.60
CA GLN A 43 -4.07 0.42 -12.72
C GLN A 43 -4.64 -0.75 -13.54
N GLU A 44 -5.11 -1.81 -12.86
CA GLU A 44 -5.69 -2.99 -13.52
C GLU A 44 -6.96 -2.64 -14.31
N GLU A 45 -7.81 -1.78 -13.75
CA GLU A 45 -9.02 -1.30 -14.40
C GLU A 45 -8.69 -0.46 -15.64
N ALA A 46 -7.68 0.43 -15.54
CA ALA A 46 -7.22 1.22 -16.68
C ALA A 46 -6.69 0.34 -17.82
N VAL A 47 -5.96 -0.73 -17.50
CA VAL A 47 -5.49 -1.71 -18.47
C VAL A 47 -6.66 -2.43 -19.13
N ALA A 48 -7.65 -2.91 -18.35
CA ALA A 48 -8.85 -3.56 -18.87
C ALA A 48 -9.67 -2.65 -19.79
N MET A 49 -9.84 -1.37 -19.41
CA MET A 49 -10.49 -0.36 -20.26
C MET A 49 -9.76 -0.19 -21.62
N GLY A 50 -8.43 -0.23 -21.58
CA GLY A 50 -7.62 -0.18 -22.80
C GLY A 50 -7.80 -1.41 -23.68
N GLU A 51 -7.84 -2.59 -23.09
CA GLU A 51 -8.07 -3.85 -23.81
C GLU A 51 -9.45 -3.88 -24.52
N GLU A 52 -10.50 -3.38 -23.84
CA GLU A 52 -11.84 -3.24 -24.42
C GLU A 52 -11.83 -2.37 -25.69
N GLU A 53 -11.05 -1.29 -25.66
CA GLU A 53 -10.90 -0.35 -26.77
C GLU A 53 -9.77 -0.75 -27.75
N GLN A 54 -9.16 -1.91 -27.55
CA GLN A 54 -8.05 -2.44 -28.36
C GLN A 54 -6.85 -1.50 -28.45
N ILE A 55 -6.53 -0.83 -27.36
CA ILE A 55 -5.31 -0.02 -27.18
C ILE A 55 -4.39 -0.67 -26.13
N ALA A 56 -3.07 -0.47 -26.27
CA ALA A 56 -2.10 -0.94 -25.30
C ALA A 56 -1.88 0.12 -24.22
N VAL A 57 -2.24 -0.18 -22.98
CA VAL A 57 -2.00 0.71 -21.83
C VAL A 57 -0.70 0.29 -21.16
N ILE A 58 0.24 1.22 -21.08
CA ILE A 58 1.58 0.99 -20.50
C ILE A 58 1.77 1.89 -19.30
N ALA A 59 2.02 1.29 -18.14
CA ALA A 59 2.44 2.02 -16.94
C ALA A 59 3.88 2.51 -17.13
N ASP A 60 4.08 3.83 -17.08
CA ASP A 60 5.34 4.48 -17.41
C ASP A 60 6.19 4.76 -16.16
N GLN A 61 5.61 5.43 -15.19
CA GLN A 61 6.27 5.80 -13.93
C GLN A 61 5.27 5.93 -12.79
N MET A 62 5.79 5.89 -11.56
CA MET A 62 5.03 6.18 -10.35
C MET A 62 5.45 7.52 -9.76
N LYS A 63 4.47 8.31 -9.27
CA LYS A 63 4.69 9.62 -8.64
C LYS A 63 3.89 9.75 -7.35
N TYR A 64 4.44 10.47 -6.37
CA TYR A 64 3.67 10.86 -5.20
C TYR A 64 2.53 11.80 -5.57
N SER A 65 1.38 11.62 -4.92
CA SER A 65 0.20 12.47 -5.09
C SER A 65 -0.48 12.68 -3.74
N SER A 66 -0.76 13.93 -3.40
CA SER A 66 -1.55 14.27 -2.21
C SER A 66 -3.06 14.14 -2.43
N VAL A 67 -3.50 13.99 -3.69
CA VAL A 67 -4.91 14.00 -4.09
C VAL A 67 -5.39 12.61 -4.53
N ILE A 68 -4.57 11.91 -5.33
CA ILE A 68 -4.94 10.61 -5.90
C ILE A 68 -4.33 9.50 -5.03
N PRO A 69 -5.16 8.57 -4.52
CA PRO A 69 -4.68 7.43 -3.74
C PRO A 69 -3.65 6.58 -4.49
N ALA A 70 -2.83 5.85 -3.71
CA ALA A 70 -1.86 4.92 -4.28
C ALA A 70 -2.54 3.86 -5.17
N GLY A 71 -1.85 3.44 -6.25
CA GLY A 71 -2.33 2.45 -7.19
C GLY A 71 -3.23 2.99 -8.30
N ARG A 72 -3.64 4.26 -8.23
CA ARG A 72 -4.53 4.88 -9.22
C ARG A 72 -3.79 5.72 -10.25
N VAL A 73 -4.37 5.82 -11.44
CA VAL A 73 -3.83 6.61 -12.53
C VAL A 73 -3.88 8.11 -12.20
N THR A 74 -2.73 8.78 -12.24
CA THR A 74 -2.63 10.23 -12.04
C THR A 74 -2.78 11.01 -13.33
N SER A 75 -2.27 10.46 -14.42
CA SER A 75 -2.34 11.09 -15.76
C SER A 75 -2.24 10.02 -16.85
N GLN A 76 -2.70 10.38 -18.04
CA GLN A 76 -2.56 9.58 -19.25
C GLN A 76 -1.96 10.43 -20.38
N SER A 77 -1.15 9.81 -21.24
CA SER A 77 -0.41 10.50 -22.31
C SER A 77 -1.30 11.00 -23.45
N VAL A 78 -2.49 10.43 -23.58
CA VAL A 78 -3.51 10.81 -24.57
C VAL A 78 -4.81 11.05 -23.81
N GLU A 79 -5.43 12.20 -24.02
CA GLU A 79 -6.65 12.60 -23.32
C GLU A 79 -7.82 11.67 -23.64
N GLY A 80 -8.67 11.37 -22.64
CA GLY A 80 -9.88 10.57 -22.82
C GLY A 80 -10.81 11.18 -23.85
N GLY A 81 -11.43 10.32 -24.69
CA GLY A 81 -12.25 10.74 -25.82
C GLY A 81 -11.46 11.08 -27.11
N THR A 82 -10.12 11.05 -27.06
CA THR A 82 -9.30 11.26 -28.26
C THR A 82 -9.37 10.02 -29.16
N GLN A 83 -9.52 10.25 -30.47
CA GLN A 83 -9.53 9.18 -31.47
C GLN A 83 -8.11 8.76 -31.83
N VAL A 84 -7.82 7.46 -31.73
CA VAL A 84 -6.51 6.86 -32.03
C VAL A 84 -6.68 5.64 -32.93
N ASP A 85 -5.57 5.13 -33.47
CA ASP A 85 -5.55 3.86 -34.19
C ASP A 85 -5.72 2.67 -33.21
N ILE A 86 -6.41 1.63 -33.63
CA ILE A 86 -6.42 0.34 -32.94
C ILE A 86 -4.96 -0.14 -32.80
N GLY A 87 -4.58 -0.58 -31.58
CA GLY A 87 -3.21 -0.96 -31.25
C GLY A 87 -2.31 0.20 -30.82
N ALA A 88 -2.83 1.45 -30.78
CA ALA A 88 -2.08 2.58 -30.23
C ALA A 88 -1.65 2.34 -28.77
N GLN A 89 -0.50 2.89 -28.39
CA GLN A 89 -0.02 2.87 -27.02
C GLN A 89 -0.42 4.13 -26.27
N VAL A 90 -1.02 3.96 -25.12
CA VAL A 90 -1.30 5.04 -24.16
C VAL A 90 -0.51 4.79 -22.89
N ARG A 91 0.35 5.73 -22.54
CA ARG A 91 1.14 5.67 -21.28
C ARG A 91 0.34 6.29 -20.16
N ILE A 92 0.38 5.66 -19.00
CA ILE A 92 -0.26 6.14 -17.77
C ILE A 92 0.80 6.32 -16.68
N GLU A 93 0.60 7.33 -15.85
CA GLU A 93 1.36 7.52 -14.62
C GLU A 93 0.52 7.03 -13.43
N ILE A 94 1.16 6.36 -12.48
CA ILE A 94 0.49 5.76 -11.32
C ILE A 94 0.85 6.55 -10.06
N SER A 95 -0.13 6.74 -9.17
CA SER A 95 0.07 7.36 -7.87
C SER A 95 0.76 6.41 -6.90
N ARG A 96 1.76 6.92 -6.16
CA ARG A 96 2.30 6.30 -4.94
C ARG A 96 1.52 6.68 -3.69
N GLY A 97 0.50 7.58 -3.80
CA GLY A 97 -0.13 8.20 -2.66
C GLY A 97 0.73 9.33 -2.09
N ARG A 98 0.52 9.64 -0.80
CA ARG A 98 1.27 10.70 -0.11
C ARG A 98 2.68 10.23 0.23
N GLU A 99 3.67 11.12 0.03
CA GLU A 99 5.06 10.85 0.41
C GLU A 99 5.18 10.64 1.91
N LYS A 100 5.91 9.58 2.31
CA LYS A 100 6.19 9.29 3.72
C LYS A 100 7.67 9.50 4.00
N VAL A 101 7.97 9.88 5.23
CA VAL A 101 9.31 10.11 5.75
C VAL A 101 9.53 9.33 7.02
N ALA A 102 10.77 8.98 7.32
CA ALA A 102 11.13 8.29 8.56
C ALA A 102 10.93 9.23 9.76
N VAL A 103 10.35 8.72 10.83
CA VAL A 103 10.19 9.45 12.09
C VAL A 103 11.39 9.14 13.00
N PRO A 104 12.22 10.14 13.34
CA PRO A 104 13.32 9.94 14.27
C PRO A 104 12.81 9.61 15.68
N LEU A 105 13.57 8.80 16.41
CA LEU A 105 13.36 8.61 17.84
C LEU A 105 13.95 9.81 18.59
N VAL A 106 13.10 10.57 19.28
CA VAL A 106 13.51 11.81 19.97
C VAL A 106 13.20 11.81 21.46
N GLU A 107 12.65 10.74 22.00
CA GLU A 107 12.39 10.59 23.44
C GLU A 107 13.68 10.75 24.26
N GLY A 108 13.62 11.51 25.34
CA GLY A 108 14.76 11.84 26.18
C GLY A 108 15.68 12.94 25.67
N MET A 109 15.58 13.33 24.40
CA MET A 109 16.34 14.47 23.85
C MET A 109 15.85 15.80 24.41
N THR A 110 16.70 16.83 24.37
CA THR A 110 16.26 18.21 24.63
C THR A 110 15.26 18.67 23.55
N GLU A 111 14.37 19.61 23.89
CA GLU A 111 13.40 20.17 22.94
C GLU A 111 14.05 20.62 21.64
N ASP A 112 15.15 21.40 21.73
CA ASP A 112 15.84 21.93 20.55
C ASP A 112 16.40 20.82 19.63
N ALA A 113 17.00 19.78 20.24
CA ALA A 113 17.54 18.65 19.48
C ALA A 113 16.44 17.82 18.81
N ALA A 114 15.35 17.58 19.54
CA ALA A 114 14.19 16.84 19.03
C ALA A 114 13.52 17.59 17.86
N ARG A 115 13.30 18.90 18.03
CA ARG A 115 12.74 19.76 16.98
C ARG A 115 13.60 19.72 15.72
N ALA A 116 14.92 19.93 15.84
CA ALA A 116 15.84 19.91 14.72
C ALA A 116 15.85 18.55 14.00
N ALA A 117 15.75 17.43 14.73
CA ALA A 117 15.71 16.10 14.15
C ALA A 117 14.43 15.87 13.33
N LEU A 118 13.26 16.29 13.83
CA LEU A 118 11.97 16.15 13.17
C LEU A 118 11.83 17.09 11.97
N GLU A 119 12.24 18.36 12.11
CA GLU A 119 12.20 19.34 11.02
C GLU A 119 13.11 18.94 9.84
N LYS A 120 14.25 18.27 10.12
CA LYS A 120 15.12 17.71 9.09
C LYS A 120 14.40 16.68 8.21
N GLN A 121 13.40 16.00 8.76
CA GLN A 121 12.52 15.05 8.04
C GLN A 121 11.26 15.73 7.48
N GLU A 122 11.22 17.06 7.48
CA GLU A 122 10.06 17.83 7.01
C GLU A 122 8.75 17.51 7.77
N LEU A 123 8.86 17.15 9.06
CA LEU A 123 7.75 16.97 9.98
C LEU A 123 7.53 18.25 10.79
N ALA A 124 6.26 18.60 11.03
CA ALA A 124 5.91 19.73 11.88
C ALA A 124 5.95 19.31 13.36
N VAL A 125 6.27 20.24 14.26
CA VAL A 125 6.41 19.96 15.70
C VAL A 125 5.45 20.82 16.49
N GLU A 126 4.66 20.19 17.36
CA GLU A 126 3.84 20.82 18.40
C GLU A 126 4.39 20.43 19.77
N ILE A 127 4.48 21.39 20.67
CA ILE A 127 4.99 21.18 22.03
C ILE A 127 3.87 21.25 23.04
N VAL A 128 3.84 20.27 23.95
CA VAL A 128 2.96 20.23 25.12
C VAL A 128 3.82 20.01 26.35
N GLU A 129 3.83 20.97 27.25
CA GLU A 129 4.52 20.82 28.54
C GLU A 129 3.67 20.01 29.53
N ILE A 130 4.26 19.00 30.12
CA ILE A 130 3.61 18.13 31.11
C ILE A 130 4.39 18.06 32.39
N ASP A 131 3.69 17.84 33.49
CA ASP A 131 4.31 17.50 34.78
C ASP A 131 4.74 16.03 34.71
N SER A 132 6.01 15.80 34.48
CA SER A 132 6.55 14.45 34.39
C SER A 132 7.63 14.22 35.40
N ASN A 133 7.56 13.06 35.99
CA ASN A 133 8.64 12.53 36.83
C ASN A 133 9.55 11.55 36.05
N ASP A 134 9.42 11.35 34.75
CA ASP A 134 10.10 10.29 33.99
C ASP A 134 11.17 10.75 33.00
N ALA A 135 11.45 12.07 32.93
CA ALA A 135 12.45 12.63 32.06
C ALA A 135 13.17 13.82 32.67
N ALA A 136 14.30 14.21 32.16
CA ALA A 136 15.01 15.43 32.56
C ALA A 136 14.13 16.66 32.27
N PRO A 137 14.16 17.69 33.12
CA PRO A 137 13.49 18.96 32.81
C PRO A 137 13.89 19.50 31.45
N GLY A 138 12.90 19.88 30.64
CA GLY A 138 13.10 20.38 29.26
C GLY A 138 13.43 19.30 28.22
N SER A 139 13.32 18.03 28.59
CA SER A 139 13.47 16.93 27.62
C SER A 139 12.14 16.30 27.21
N VAL A 140 12.15 15.62 26.07
CA VAL A 140 11.00 14.91 25.51
C VAL A 140 10.65 13.69 26.37
N VAL A 141 9.44 13.64 26.87
CA VAL A 141 8.88 12.49 27.59
C VAL A 141 8.30 11.47 26.61
N SER A 142 7.57 11.96 25.63
CA SER A 142 6.95 11.11 24.61
C SER A 142 6.77 11.87 23.29
N GLN A 143 6.59 11.12 22.21
CA GLN A 143 6.25 11.62 20.88
C GLN A 143 4.99 10.93 20.35
N SER A 144 4.10 11.69 19.68
CA SER A 144 2.78 11.19 19.25
C SER A 144 2.83 10.13 18.15
N ILE A 145 3.90 10.07 17.38
CA ILE A 145 4.17 8.99 16.40
C ILE A 145 5.50 8.36 16.81
N GLU A 146 5.49 7.05 16.96
CA GLU A 146 6.64 6.28 17.43
C GLU A 146 7.87 6.47 16.53
N GLY A 147 9.05 6.62 17.14
CA GLY A 147 10.32 6.68 16.43
C GLY A 147 10.62 5.40 15.66
N ASN A 148 11.47 5.47 14.63
CA ASN A 148 11.81 4.37 13.72
C ASN A 148 10.60 3.81 12.93
N THR A 149 9.54 4.59 12.82
CA THR A 149 8.38 4.34 11.95
C THR A 149 8.33 5.34 10.81
N THR A 150 7.24 5.40 10.06
CA THR A 150 7.05 6.41 9.02
C THR A 150 5.81 7.24 9.27
N ALA A 151 5.88 8.53 8.91
CA ALA A 151 4.76 9.47 8.88
C ALA A 151 4.62 10.09 7.50
N VAL A 152 3.49 10.69 7.21
CA VAL A 152 3.35 11.45 5.98
C VAL A 152 4.13 12.76 6.11
N LYS A 153 4.88 13.10 5.08
CA LYS A 153 5.62 14.37 4.98
C LYS A 153 4.70 15.56 5.28
N GLY A 154 5.10 16.39 6.23
CA GLY A 154 4.32 17.51 6.73
C GLY A 154 3.34 17.19 7.87
N ASP A 155 3.24 15.93 8.31
CA ASP A 155 2.45 15.58 9.49
C ASP A 155 3.03 16.27 10.74
N THR A 156 2.16 16.55 11.72
CA THR A 156 2.55 17.17 12.99
C THR A 156 2.83 16.11 14.03
N ILE A 157 4.02 16.17 14.62
CA ILE A 157 4.42 15.36 15.75
C ILE A 157 4.25 16.19 17.02
N THR A 158 3.40 15.75 17.93
CA THR A 158 3.27 16.37 19.26
C THR A 158 4.31 15.77 20.18
N LEU A 159 5.12 16.62 20.78
CA LEU A 159 6.12 16.25 21.81
C LEU A 159 5.63 16.68 23.18
N GLU A 160 5.59 15.75 24.11
CA GLU A 160 5.38 16.03 25.50
C GLU A 160 6.73 16.33 26.15
N ILE A 161 6.89 17.55 26.70
CA ILE A 161 8.13 18.01 27.32
C ILE A 161 7.96 18.06 28.82
N ALA A 162 8.93 17.53 29.57
CA ALA A 162 8.95 17.57 31.02
C ALA A 162 9.18 18.99 31.54
N LYS A 163 8.27 19.51 32.38
CA LYS A 163 8.49 20.77 33.10
C LYS A 163 9.56 20.62 34.16
N ASP A 164 10.25 21.72 34.44
CA ASP A 164 11.13 21.80 35.63
C ASP A 164 10.28 21.97 36.90
N ASP A 165 10.28 20.94 37.75
CA ASP A 165 9.56 20.93 39.01
C ASP A 165 10.34 21.58 40.17
N GLY A 166 11.57 22.01 39.92
CA GLY A 166 12.44 22.67 40.87
C GLY A 166 12.97 21.76 42.01
N ARG A 167 12.72 20.45 41.93
CA ARG A 167 13.17 19.49 42.96
C ARG A 167 14.65 19.13 42.83
N GLY A 168 15.24 18.62 43.88
CA GLY A 168 16.66 18.28 43.97
C GLY A 168 17.53 19.44 44.47
N ASP A 169 18.59 19.11 45.17
CA ASP A 169 19.54 20.06 45.75
C ASP A 169 20.94 19.82 45.17
N SER A 170 21.43 20.78 44.39
CA SER A 170 22.76 20.69 43.74
C SER A 170 23.95 20.65 44.71
N SER A 171 23.73 20.88 45.99
CA SER A 171 24.76 20.69 47.04
C SER A 171 24.94 19.21 47.46
N ILE A 172 23.97 18.35 47.09
CA ILE A 172 24.01 16.92 47.40
C ILE A 172 24.70 16.19 46.26
N LEU A 173 25.74 15.42 46.58
CA LEU A 173 26.45 14.59 45.61
C LEU A 173 25.91 13.16 45.63
N VAL A 174 25.70 12.61 44.43
CA VAL A 174 25.19 11.26 44.19
C VAL A 174 26.19 10.49 43.33
N ALA A 175 26.53 9.28 43.75
CA ALA A 175 27.41 8.41 42.97
C ALA A 175 26.65 7.79 41.79
N VAL A 176 27.21 7.90 40.59
CA VAL A 176 26.67 7.34 39.39
C VAL A 176 26.83 5.81 39.37
N PRO A 177 25.75 5.02 39.21
CA PRO A 177 25.87 3.58 39.12
C PRO A 177 26.44 3.17 37.73
N LYS A 178 26.77 1.89 37.59
CA LYS A 178 27.09 1.35 36.26
C LYS A 178 25.88 1.48 35.35
N LEU A 179 26.02 2.19 34.22
CA LEU A 179 24.98 2.45 33.25
C LEU A 179 25.11 1.60 32.00
N GLU A 180 26.32 1.29 31.58
CA GLU A 180 26.57 0.48 30.37
C GLU A 180 25.98 -0.92 30.49
N GLY A 181 25.24 -1.33 29.47
CA GLY A 181 24.52 -2.62 29.42
C GLY A 181 23.18 -2.63 30.14
N MET A 182 22.74 -1.52 30.76
CA MET A 182 21.42 -1.36 31.33
C MET A 182 20.41 -0.93 30.25
N GLU A 183 19.15 -1.28 30.43
CA GLU A 183 18.07 -0.68 29.68
C GLU A 183 17.92 0.80 30.01
N TYR A 184 17.86 1.67 29.02
CA TYR A 184 17.78 3.14 29.20
C TYR A 184 16.59 3.55 30.06
N LYS A 185 15.41 2.98 29.85
CA LYS A 185 14.19 3.30 30.61
C LYS A 185 14.37 2.93 32.11
N GLU A 186 14.93 1.75 32.36
CA GLU A 186 15.22 1.32 33.75
C GLU A 186 16.26 2.22 34.45
N ALA A 187 17.36 2.50 33.73
CA ALA A 187 18.41 3.39 34.25
C ALA A 187 17.88 4.81 34.51
N SER A 188 17.05 5.34 33.61
CA SER A 188 16.44 6.66 33.79
C SER A 188 15.53 6.73 35.00
N VAL A 189 14.64 5.77 35.21
CA VAL A 189 13.76 5.71 36.38
C VAL A 189 14.59 5.61 37.69
N ARG A 190 15.66 4.81 37.70
CA ARG A 190 16.52 4.64 38.86
C ARG A 190 17.25 5.92 39.24
N LEU A 191 17.95 6.55 38.29
CA LEU A 191 18.74 7.77 38.54
C LEU A 191 17.88 8.95 38.96
N LYS A 192 16.68 9.02 38.48
CA LYS A 192 15.75 10.07 38.83
C LYS A 192 15.30 10.06 40.31
N GLN A 193 15.29 8.91 40.95
CA GLN A 193 15.04 8.84 42.39
C GLN A 193 16.10 9.64 43.17
N ASP A 194 17.29 9.76 42.60
CA ASP A 194 18.42 10.50 43.13
C ASP A 194 18.57 11.88 42.45
N PHE A 195 17.60 12.33 41.68
CA PHE A 195 17.59 13.59 40.92
C PHE A 195 18.77 13.72 39.93
N LEU A 196 19.22 12.61 39.34
CA LEU A 196 20.10 12.60 38.19
C LEU A 196 19.29 12.25 36.93
N TYR A 197 19.65 12.81 35.77
CA TYR A 197 18.91 12.67 34.56
C TYR A 197 19.81 12.15 33.45
N LEU A 198 19.26 11.26 32.59
CA LEU A 198 19.94 10.79 31.38
C LEU A 198 19.51 11.62 30.16
N LEU A 199 20.49 12.03 29.36
CA LEU A 199 20.28 12.60 28.04
C LEU A 199 20.82 11.63 27.00
N PRO A 200 19.94 10.96 26.21
CA PRO A 200 20.37 9.98 25.26
C PRO A 200 20.86 10.62 23.96
N ALA A 201 21.92 10.07 23.41
CA ALA A 201 22.23 10.10 21.98
C ALA A 201 21.96 8.71 21.43
N TYR A 202 21.27 8.60 20.29
CA TYR A 202 20.88 7.33 19.72
C TYR A 202 21.82 6.91 18.61
N GLU A 203 22.31 5.67 18.64
CA GLU A 203 23.18 5.08 17.61
C GLU A 203 22.71 3.68 17.23
N TYR A 204 22.85 3.31 15.96
CA TYR A 204 22.61 1.94 15.53
C TYR A 204 23.73 1.01 15.99
N SER A 205 23.37 -0.23 16.30
CA SER A 205 24.33 -1.25 16.73
C SER A 205 23.86 -2.64 16.31
N ASP A 206 24.72 -3.38 15.60
CA ASP A 206 24.45 -4.78 15.24
C ASP A 206 24.68 -5.76 16.40
N THR A 207 25.30 -5.29 17.49
CA THR A 207 25.72 -6.15 18.60
C THR A 207 25.01 -5.85 19.91
N VAL A 208 24.52 -4.62 20.09
CA VAL A 208 23.80 -4.19 21.30
C VAL A 208 22.32 -4.08 20.96
N PRO A 209 21.42 -4.79 21.67
CA PRO A 209 19.99 -4.71 21.44
C PRO A 209 19.44 -3.29 21.59
N GLU A 210 18.34 -3.02 20.91
CA GLU A 210 17.61 -1.74 21.01
C GLU A 210 17.25 -1.40 22.45
N GLY A 211 17.39 -0.12 22.83
CA GLY A 211 17.07 0.40 24.16
C GLY A 211 18.16 0.20 25.23
N ILE A 212 19.25 -0.49 24.92
CA ILE A 212 20.37 -0.72 25.85
C ILE A 212 21.41 0.39 25.75
N ILE A 213 21.90 0.86 26.89
CA ILE A 213 22.97 1.86 26.94
C ILE A 213 24.29 1.23 26.48
N ILE A 214 24.84 1.77 25.39
CA ILE A 214 26.15 1.37 24.83
C ILE A 214 27.29 1.94 25.66
N SER A 215 27.19 3.23 25.99
CA SER A 215 28.24 3.94 26.73
C SER A 215 27.68 5.09 27.56
N SER A 216 28.42 5.50 28.56
CA SER A 216 28.15 6.67 29.42
C SER A 216 29.34 7.60 29.44
N GLU A 217 29.09 8.91 29.34
CA GLU A 217 30.14 9.93 29.50
C GLU A 217 30.77 9.91 30.91
N ILE A 218 29.94 9.60 31.90
CA ILE A 218 30.36 9.58 33.32
C ILE A 218 30.59 8.14 33.76
N PRO A 219 31.79 7.81 34.28
CA PRO A 219 32.08 6.45 34.71
C PRO A 219 31.37 6.09 36.02
N GLU A 220 31.20 4.78 36.25
CA GLU A 220 30.67 4.24 37.49
C GLU A 220 31.45 4.74 38.72
N GLY A 221 30.74 5.16 39.75
CA GLY A 221 31.29 5.61 41.05
C GLY A 221 31.67 7.09 41.08
N GLU A 222 31.68 7.81 39.98
CA GLU A 222 31.84 9.26 40.00
C GLU A 222 30.64 9.92 40.68
N SER A 223 30.89 10.99 41.44
CA SER A 223 29.84 11.68 42.19
C SER A 223 29.47 12.99 41.52
N LEU A 224 28.20 13.13 41.18
CA LEU A 224 27.63 14.32 40.58
C LEU A 224 26.65 15.02 41.51
N PRO A 225 26.56 16.36 41.45
CA PRO A 225 25.48 17.10 42.09
C PRO A 225 24.11 16.62 41.63
N GLN A 226 23.12 16.60 42.52
CA GLN A 226 21.73 16.41 42.06
C GLN A 226 21.36 17.43 40.99
N ARG A 227 20.43 17.09 40.11
CA ARG A 227 20.01 17.85 38.91
C ARG A 227 21.05 17.85 37.76
N SER A 228 22.13 17.05 37.87
CA SER A 228 23.08 16.87 36.77
C SER A 228 22.50 15.98 35.69
N ASN A 229 22.81 16.34 34.43
CA ASN A 229 22.55 15.52 33.25
C ASN A 229 23.75 14.61 32.96
N ILE A 230 23.50 13.39 32.55
CA ILE A 230 24.50 12.40 32.16
C ILE A 230 24.22 12.03 30.71
N ASN A 231 25.17 12.35 29.84
CA ASN A 231 25.05 11.96 28.43
C ASN A 231 25.34 10.45 28.29
N VAL A 232 24.45 9.74 27.60
CA VAL A 232 24.59 8.31 27.32
C VAL A 232 24.33 8.04 25.84
N VAL A 233 24.98 7.01 25.32
CA VAL A 233 24.68 6.48 23.98
C VAL A 233 23.79 5.28 24.14
N VAL A 234 22.64 5.29 23.47
CA VAL A 234 21.62 4.24 23.52
C VAL A 234 21.50 3.57 22.17
N SER A 235 21.50 2.24 22.17
CA SER A 235 21.34 1.46 20.95
C SER A 235 19.93 1.60 20.36
N MET A 236 19.85 1.84 19.05
CA MET A 236 18.65 1.70 18.24
C MET A 236 18.52 0.32 17.60
N GLY A 237 19.39 -0.65 17.98
CA GLY A 237 19.44 -1.94 17.32
C GLY A 237 19.96 -1.86 15.89
N ILE A 238 19.55 -2.78 15.03
CA ILE A 238 19.96 -2.83 13.62
C ILE A 238 19.40 -1.62 12.88
N GLU A 239 20.24 -1.01 12.03
CA GLU A 239 19.82 0.12 11.17
C GLU A 239 18.62 -0.27 10.32
N LYS A 240 17.55 0.52 10.39
CA LYS A 240 16.40 0.39 9.51
C LYS A 240 16.46 1.47 8.42
N ILE A 241 16.19 1.06 7.20
CA ILE A 241 16.24 1.92 6.02
C ILE A 241 14.85 1.98 5.42
N GLN A 242 14.40 3.17 5.07
CA GLN A 242 13.14 3.35 4.36
C GLN A 242 13.25 2.77 2.96
N MET A 243 12.35 1.84 2.62
CA MET A 243 12.33 1.16 1.33
C MET A 243 11.99 2.14 0.20
N PRO A 244 12.86 2.28 -0.81
CA PRO A 244 12.52 3.10 -1.97
C PRO A 244 11.43 2.44 -2.81
N GLY A 245 10.62 3.24 -3.47
CA GLY A 245 9.67 2.73 -4.45
C GLY A 245 10.36 2.49 -5.79
N LEU A 246 10.53 1.23 -6.17
CA LEU A 246 11.29 0.80 -7.34
C LEU A 246 10.39 0.28 -8.48
N GLU A 247 9.09 0.22 -8.28
CA GLU A 247 8.13 -0.19 -9.31
C GLU A 247 8.23 0.73 -10.53
N LEU A 248 8.16 0.15 -11.71
CA LEU A 248 8.29 0.79 -13.01
C LEU A 248 9.68 1.39 -13.32
N THR A 249 10.68 1.23 -12.43
CA THR A 249 12.08 1.58 -12.73
C THR A 249 12.77 0.44 -13.49
N GLN A 250 13.89 0.75 -14.13
CA GLN A 250 14.72 -0.28 -14.77
C GLN A 250 15.29 -1.22 -13.72
N SER A 251 15.26 -2.52 -13.98
CA SER A 251 15.72 -3.54 -13.02
C SER A 251 17.19 -3.37 -12.59
N GLU A 252 18.06 -2.98 -13.50
CA GLU A 252 19.47 -2.74 -13.20
C GLU A 252 19.66 -1.57 -12.22
N GLU A 253 18.89 -0.48 -12.39
CA GLU A 253 18.89 0.67 -11.50
C GLU A 253 18.30 0.32 -10.14
N ALA A 254 17.20 -0.44 -10.14
CA ALA A 254 16.54 -0.90 -8.91
C ALA A 254 17.46 -1.79 -8.07
N ILE A 255 18.13 -2.76 -8.70
CA ILE A 255 19.09 -3.65 -8.06
C ILE A 255 20.22 -2.82 -7.43
N LYS A 256 20.83 -1.94 -8.22
CA LYS A 256 21.92 -1.09 -7.73
C LYS A 256 21.47 -0.22 -6.55
N THR A 257 20.29 0.38 -6.63
CA THR A 257 19.76 1.21 -5.54
C THR A 257 19.62 0.41 -4.24
N LEU A 258 19.11 -0.82 -4.30
CA LEU A 258 18.98 -1.68 -3.13
C LEU A 258 20.32 -2.15 -2.59
N GLU A 259 21.26 -2.52 -3.46
CA GLU A 259 22.62 -2.93 -3.06
C GLU A 259 23.38 -1.76 -2.41
N ASP A 260 23.28 -0.54 -2.97
CA ASP A 260 23.89 0.68 -2.40
C ASP A 260 23.30 1.01 -1.01
N LEU A 261 22.03 0.66 -0.75
CA LEU A 261 21.38 0.77 0.54
C LEU A 261 21.73 -0.39 1.50
N GLY A 262 22.44 -1.42 1.03
CA GLY A 262 22.89 -2.55 1.83
C GLY A 262 21.88 -3.69 1.95
N PHE A 263 20.91 -3.78 1.05
CA PHE A 263 20.00 -4.92 0.93
C PHE A 263 20.57 -6.05 0.07
N THR A 264 20.08 -7.27 0.27
CA THR A 264 20.37 -8.40 -0.62
C THR A 264 19.23 -8.53 -1.63
N VAL A 265 19.56 -8.57 -2.93
CA VAL A 265 18.55 -8.57 -3.99
C VAL A 265 18.38 -9.95 -4.62
N MET A 266 17.15 -10.39 -4.75
CA MET A 266 16.74 -11.55 -5.55
C MET A 266 15.83 -11.07 -6.68
N VAL A 267 15.93 -11.70 -7.85
CA VAL A 267 15.15 -11.34 -9.03
C VAL A 267 14.34 -12.51 -9.50
N GLU A 268 13.05 -12.27 -9.76
CA GLU A 268 12.12 -13.17 -10.40
C GLU A 268 11.56 -12.52 -11.65
N GLU A 269 11.38 -13.28 -12.71
CA GLU A 269 10.87 -12.80 -13.98
C GLU A 269 9.39 -13.17 -14.16
N GLU A 270 8.57 -12.22 -14.65
CA GLU A 270 7.15 -12.43 -14.89
C GLU A 270 6.72 -11.75 -16.20
N TYR A 271 5.77 -12.35 -16.92
CA TYR A 271 5.14 -11.70 -18.08
C TYR A 271 4.21 -10.57 -17.64
N SER A 272 4.31 -9.43 -18.32
CA SER A 272 3.39 -8.31 -18.13
C SER A 272 3.09 -7.63 -19.47
N SER A 273 1.83 -7.39 -19.75
CA SER A 273 1.39 -6.60 -20.93
C SER A 273 1.36 -5.09 -20.62
N SER A 274 1.33 -4.71 -19.33
CA SER A 274 1.21 -3.33 -18.87
C SER A 274 2.52 -2.71 -18.38
N VAL A 275 3.53 -3.53 -18.12
CA VAL A 275 4.87 -3.07 -17.69
C VAL A 275 5.89 -3.44 -18.75
N GLU A 276 6.67 -2.46 -19.20
CA GLU A 276 7.70 -2.65 -20.21
C GLU A 276 8.73 -3.69 -19.77
N ARG A 277 9.26 -4.44 -20.75
CA ARG A 277 10.33 -5.42 -20.51
C ARG A 277 11.53 -4.77 -19.84
N GLY A 278 12.06 -5.42 -18.79
CA GLY A 278 13.22 -4.96 -18.02
C GLY A 278 12.87 -4.01 -16.89
N LYS A 279 11.61 -3.61 -16.74
CA LYS A 279 11.16 -2.81 -15.59
C LYS A 279 10.63 -3.69 -14.45
N VAL A 280 10.71 -3.18 -13.23
CA VAL A 280 10.18 -3.82 -12.03
C VAL A 280 8.65 -3.75 -12.04
N ILE A 281 7.99 -4.90 -11.91
CA ILE A 281 6.54 -5.01 -11.77
C ILE A 281 6.15 -4.73 -10.32
N ARG A 282 6.85 -5.39 -9.37
CA ARG A 282 6.61 -5.28 -7.93
C ARG A 282 7.87 -5.61 -7.14
N GLN A 283 7.90 -5.15 -5.91
CA GLN A 283 8.91 -5.48 -4.90
C GLN A 283 8.25 -6.17 -3.71
N SER A 284 8.99 -7.06 -3.02
CA SER A 284 8.45 -7.88 -1.91
C SER A 284 8.12 -7.08 -0.65
N VAL A 285 8.71 -5.91 -0.49
CA VAL A 285 8.48 -4.98 0.61
C VAL A 285 7.93 -3.68 0.03
N ALA A 286 6.88 -3.15 0.62
CA ALA A 286 6.23 -1.94 0.11
C ALA A 286 7.17 -0.72 0.17
N ALA A 287 7.01 0.20 -0.78
CA ALA A 287 7.68 1.49 -0.71
C ALA A 287 7.33 2.21 0.61
N ASP A 288 8.29 2.99 1.11
CA ASP A 288 8.18 3.77 2.36
C ASP A 288 8.08 2.93 3.66
N GLU A 289 8.25 1.61 3.60
CA GLU A 289 8.33 0.75 4.78
C GLU A 289 9.76 0.78 5.37
N MET A 290 9.86 0.77 6.71
CA MET A 290 11.16 0.70 7.41
C MET A 290 11.62 -0.74 7.53
N VAL A 291 12.75 -1.06 6.91
CA VAL A 291 13.29 -2.42 6.78
C VAL A 291 14.71 -2.50 7.32
N GLU A 292 15.01 -3.56 8.07
CA GLU A 292 16.36 -3.78 8.58
C GLU A 292 17.37 -3.95 7.44
N LYS A 293 18.50 -3.26 7.55
CA LYS A 293 19.63 -3.38 6.63
C LYS A 293 20.08 -4.83 6.52
N GLY A 294 20.38 -5.27 5.30
CA GLY A 294 20.77 -6.66 5.02
C GLY A 294 19.59 -7.59 4.71
N THR A 295 18.33 -7.13 4.85
CA THR A 295 17.15 -7.92 4.47
C THR A 295 17.19 -8.29 3.00
N GLY A 296 16.71 -9.50 2.68
CA GLY A 296 16.54 -9.97 1.30
C GLY A 296 15.30 -9.39 0.64
N ILE A 297 15.45 -8.69 -0.47
CA ILE A 297 14.37 -8.07 -1.24
C ILE A 297 14.19 -8.82 -2.56
N LEU A 298 12.98 -9.31 -2.82
CA LEU A 298 12.62 -9.91 -4.10
C LEU A 298 12.04 -8.84 -5.03
N LEU A 299 12.63 -8.70 -6.20
CA LEU A 299 12.11 -7.88 -7.30
C LEU A 299 11.50 -8.79 -8.36
N THR A 300 10.26 -8.54 -8.74
CA THR A 300 9.63 -9.17 -9.90
C THR A 300 9.80 -8.25 -11.10
N VAL A 301 10.46 -8.74 -12.15
CA VAL A 301 10.84 -7.97 -13.33
C VAL A 301 10.04 -8.43 -14.54
N SER A 302 9.56 -7.48 -15.33
CA SER A 302 8.81 -7.76 -16.55
C SER A 302 9.71 -8.32 -17.66
N ILE A 303 9.29 -9.43 -18.25
CA ILE A 303 9.85 -9.96 -19.50
C ILE A 303 9.01 -9.60 -20.73
N GLY A 304 8.09 -8.64 -20.57
CA GLY A 304 7.16 -8.17 -21.60
C GLY A 304 5.91 -9.03 -21.72
N ALA A 305 5.10 -8.76 -22.71
CA ALA A 305 3.86 -9.49 -22.93
C ALA A 305 4.09 -10.99 -23.22
N GLN A 306 3.20 -11.82 -22.69
CA GLN A 306 3.26 -13.26 -22.98
C GLN A 306 3.11 -13.49 -24.50
N PRO A 307 3.98 -14.30 -25.13
CA PRO A 307 3.81 -14.65 -26.54
C PRO A 307 2.43 -15.25 -26.78
N ALA A 308 1.77 -14.79 -27.83
CA ALA A 308 0.51 -15.39 -28.24
C ALA A 308 0.74 -16.90 -28.41
N ARG A 309 -0.07 -17.71 -27.75
CA ARG A 309 -0.02 -19.16 -27.89
C ARG A 309 -0.26 -19.46 -29.38
N GLU A 310 0.79 -19.92 -30.08
CA GLU A 310 0.60 -20.38 -31.45
C GLU A 310 -0.52 -21.42 -31.43
N THR A 311 -1.67 -21.05 -32.00
CA THR A 311 -2.72 -22.02 -32.31
C THR A 311 -2.05 -23.00 -33.26
N PRO A 312 -2.03 -24.33 -32.97
CA PRO A 312 -1.51 -25.30 -33.91
C PRO A 312 -2.19 -25.07 -35.23
N PRO A 313 -1.46 -25.09 -36.36
CA PRO A 313 -2.10 -24.93 -37.66
C PRO A 313 -3.26 -25.89 -37.71
N ALA A 314 -4.45 -25.36 -38.07
CA ALA A 314 -5.65 -26.16 -38.19
C ALA A 314 -5.31 -27.35 -39.11
N GLN A 315 -5.34 -28.55 -38.54
CA GLN A 315 -5.18 -29.75 -39.35
C GLN A 315 -6.19 -29.67 -40.46
N PRO A 316 -5.80 -29.92 -41.71
CA PRO A 316 -6.77 -29.99 -42.80
C PRO A 316 -7.90 -30.92 -42.36
N GLN A 317 -9.09 -30.38 -42.21
CA GLN A 317 -10.26 -31.20 -41.99
C GLN A 317 -10.34 -32.17 -43.13
N THR A 318 -10.00 -33.43 -42.88
CA THR A 318 -10.26 -34.53 -43.80
C THR A 318 -11.77 -34.48 -44.02
N GLN A 319 -12.17 -34.07 -45.22
CA GLN A 319 -13.58 -34.11 -45.63
C GLN A 319 -14.14 -35.46 -45.26
N ALA A 320 -15.15 -35.46 -44.39
CA ALA A 320 -15.91 -36.65 -44.11
C ALA A 320 -16.41 -37.25 -45.42
N PRO A 321 -16.28 -38.56 -45.65
CA PRO A 321 -16.82 -39.19 -46.88
C PRO A 321 -18.31 -38.92 -46.96
N ALA A 322 -18.79 -38.62 -48.18
CA ALA A 322 -20.18 -38.33 -48.47
C ALA A 322 -21.09 -39.45 -47.91
N PRO A 323 -22.27 -39.10 -47.33
CA PRO A 323 -23.17 -40.09 -46.77
C PRO A 323 -23.62 -41.09 -47.84
N THR A 324 -23.43 -42.36 -47.59
CA THR A 324 -23.94 -43.50 -48.37
C THR A 324 -25.48 -43.40 -48.42
N PRO A 325 -26.13 -43.61 -49.56
CA PRO A 325 -27.58 -43.50 -49.65
C PRO A 325 -28.27 -44.54 -48.74
N THR A 326 -29.17 -44.04 -47.91
CA THR A 326 -29.99 -44.81 -46.97
C THR A 326 -30.87 -45.79 -47.78
N PRO A 327 -30.84 -47.10 -47.46
CA PRO A 327 -31.81 -48.06 -48.07
C PRO A 327 -33.24 -47.77 -47.60
N ALA A 328 -34.21 -47.96 -48.49
CA ALA A 328 -35.61 -47.73 -48.22
C ALA A 328 -36.17 -48.48 -47.02
N PRO A 329 -37.15 -47.93 -46.29
CA PRO A 329 -37.68 -48.55 -45.06
C PRO A 329 -38.45 -49.80 -45.37
N THR A 330 -38.11 -50.87 -44.65
CA THR A 330 -38.86 -52.16 -44.61
C THR A 330 -40.21 -51.91 -43.89
N PRO A 331 -41.34 -52.44 -44.37
CA PRO A 331 -42.64 -52.24 -43.72
C PRO A 331 -42.68 -52.88 -42.32
N ALA A 332 -43.32 -52.21 -41.38
CA ALA A 332 -43.45 -52.59 -39.97
C ALA A 332 -44.32 -53.87 -39.80
N PRO A 333 -43.94 -54.75 -38.86
CA PRO A 333 -44.80 -55.88 -38.45
C PRO A 333 -46.00 -55.43 -37.62
N THR A 334 -47.14 -56.08 -37.86
CA THR A 334 -48.44 -55.89 -37.20
C THR A 334 -48.34 -56.12 -35.68
N PRO A 335 -49.01 -55.31 -34.84
CA PRO A 335 -48.94 -55.46 -33.39
C PRO A 335 -49.78 -56.63 -32.91
N ALA A 336 -49.22 -57.36 -31.93
CA ALA A 336 -49.89 -58.42 -31.19
C ALA A 336 -50.77 -57.85 -30.07
N PRO A 337 -51.86 -58.56 -29.63
CA PRO A 337 -52.86 -58.00 -28.73
C PRO A 337 -52.39 -57.89 -27.30
N THR A 338 -52.89 -56.85 -26.63
CA THR A 338 -52.70 -56.45 -25.26
C THR A 338 -53.33 -57.48 -24.27
N PRO A 339 -52.67 -57.94 -23.21
CA PRO A 339 -53.35 -58.56 -22.07
C PRO A 339 -53.84 -57.49 -21.07
N ALA A 340 -54.93 -57.82 -20.41
CA ALA A 340 -55.72 -57.01 -19.47
C ALA A 340 -55.01 -56.84 -18.07
N PRO A 341 -55.46 -55.87 -17.31
CA PRO A 341 -54.80 -55.44 -16.05
C PRO A 341 -55.11 -56.34 -14.87
N THR A 342 -54.11 -56.55 -14.01
CA THR A 342 -54.33 -57.09 -12.64
C THR A 342 -53.97 -56.04 -11.61
N ASP A 343 -54.91 -55.90 -10.68
CA ASP A 343 -54.95 -55.00 -9.57
C ASP A 343 -53.98 -55.33 -8.42
N PRO A 344 -53.89 -54.52 -7.38
CA PRO A 344 -52.68 -54.25 -6.59
C PRO A 344 -52.54 -55.10 -5.33
N VAL A 345 -51.30 -55.26 -4.84
CA VAL A 345 -51.08 -55.76 -3.47
C VAL A 345 -50.40 -54.70 -2.64
N ILE A 346 -51.12 -54.34 -1.60
CA ILE A 346 -50.73 -53.50 -0.45
C ILE A 346 -49.77 -54.28 0.46
N GLY A 347 -48.83 -53.62 1.02
CA GLY A 347 -48.06 -54.09 2.17
C GLY A 347 -47.01 -53.02 2.49
N ASN A 348 -47.25 -52.23 3.35
CA ASN A 348 -46.95 -51.93 4.76
C ASN A 348 -45.57 -52.37 5.21
N ASP A 349 -45.00 -51.43 5.87
CA ASP A 349 -44.30 -51.32 7.16
C ASP A 349 -42.91 -50.64 7.02
N LEU A 350 -42.76 -49.50 7.60
CA LEU A 350 -42.57 -49.00 8.99
C LEU A 350 -41.15 -49.13 9.50
N TRP A 351 -40.70 -48.04 10.02
CA TRP A 351 -39.66 -47.80 11.07
C TRP A 351 -38.19 -47.92 10.65
N ASP A 352 -37.24 -47.15 11.03
CA ASP A 352 -36.97 -46.23 12.18
C ASP A 352 -35.78 -45.31 11.79
N TYR A 353 -35.81 -44.08 12.06
CA TYR A 353 -35.45 -43.22 13.16
C TYR A 353 -34.04 -43.39 13.75
N VAL A 354 -33.37 -42.29 13.84
CA VAL A 354 -32.55 -41.62 14.88
C VAL A 354 -31.03 -41.41 14.64
N PRO A 355 -30.57 -40.30 15.18
CA PRO A 355 -29.42 -39.46 14.77
C PRO A 355 -28.20 -39.63 15.68
N ASN A 356 -27.13 -39.09 15.22
CA ASN A 356 -26.19 -38.30 16.05
C ASN A 356 -25.34 -37.38 15.17
#